data_39dde6ccc24cf1fd399b85df15c6eb6d
#
_entry.id   39dde6ccc24cf1fd399b85df15c6eb6d
#
_cell.length_a   1.000
_cell.length_b   1.000
_cell.length_c   1.000
_cell.angle_alpha   90.00
_cell.angle_beta   90.00
_cell.angle_gamma   90.00
#
_symmetry.space_group_name_H-M   'P 1'
#
loop_
_entity.id
_entity.type
_entity.pdbx_description
1 polymer ?
#
loop_
_entity_poly.entity_id
_entity_poly.type
_entity_poly.pdbx_seq_one_letter_code
_entity_poly.pdbx_strand_id
1 'polypeptide(L)'
;MRQRILQLRKRIKEEKPLIHCITNPISIHDCANVVLAVGARPIMAEHPAEVTDITASAGALMLNLGNITDARIESMKRSMRTAMENKIPVLLDLVGVACSDLRLDLARELLSIG
;
A
#
# COMPACT_ATOMS: atom_id res chain seq x y z
N MET A 1 8.21 -20.90 -11.60
CA MET A 1 7.71 -20.04 -10.52
C MET A 1 8.68 -19.91 -9.36
N ARG A 2 9.17 -21.01 -8.79
CA ARG A 2 10.11 -20.99 -7.66
C ARG A 2 11.36 -20.14 -7.93
N GLN A 3 12.00 -20.32 -9.09
CA GLN A 3 13.19 -19.55 -9.46
C GLN A 3 12.91 -18.06 -9.57
N ARG A 4 11.74 -17.68 -10.10
CA ARG A 4 11.34 -16.27 -10.20
C ARG A 4 11.16 -15.64 -8.83
N ILE A 5 10.54 -16.35 -7.88
CA ILE A 5 10.38 -15.89 -6.50
C ILE A 5 11.74 -15.68 -5.83
N LEU A 6 12.67 -16.62 -5.99
CA LEU A 6 14.02 -16.50 -5.42
C LEU A 6 14.79 -15.32 -6.03
N GLN A 7 14.65 -15.08 -7.33
CA GLN A 7 15.26 -13.92 -8.00
C GLN A 7 14.68 -12.59 -7.48
N LEU A 8 13.36 -12.52 -7.34
CA LEU A 8 12.69 -11.33 -6.79
C LEU A 8 13.14 -11.06 -5.34
N ARG A 9 13.22 -12.10 -4.52
CA ARG A 9 13.69 -11.99 -3.15
C ARG A 9 15.13 -11.45 -3.08
N LYS A 10 15.99 -11.93 -3.95
CA LYS A 10 17.37 -11.45 -4.05
C LYS A 10 17.41 -9.97 -4.44
N ARG A 11 16.65 -9.59 -5.47
CA ARG A 11 16.56 -8.20 -5.92
C ARG A 11 16.06 -7.27 -4.82
N ILE A 12 15.03 -7.66 -4.08
CA ILE A 12 14.51 -6.87 -2.96
C ILE A 12 15.59 -6.62 -1.91
N LYS A 13 16.36 -7.64 -1.57
CA LYS A 13 17.47 -7.52 -0.60
C LYS A 13 18.60 -6.59 -1.09
N GLU A 14 18.89 -6.62 -2.37
CA GLU A 14 19.92 -5.79 -2.99
C GLU A 14 19.47 -4.34 -3.17
N GLU A 15 18.28 -4.13 -3.69
CA GLU A 15 17.73 -2.80 -4.02
C GLU A 15 17.13 -2.09 -2.83
N LYS A 16 16.63 -2.83 -1.84
CA LYS A 16 15.96 -2.31 -0.64
C LYS A 16 14.89 -1.26 -0.98
N PRO A 17 13.87 -1.62 -1.78
CA PRO A 17 12.86 -0.66 -2.20
C PRO A 17 12.09 -0.11 -1.01
N LEU A 18 11.65 1.15 -1.14
CA LEU A 18 10.76 1.76 -0.17
C LEU A 18 9.33 1.30 -0.47
N ILE A 19 8.64 0.78 0.53
CA ILE A 19 7.25 0.34 0.43
C ILE A 19 6.38 1.27 1.26
N HIS A 20 5.51 2.02 0.60
CA HIS A 20 4.55 2.88 1.28
C HIS A 20 3.33 2.07 1.68
N CYS A 21 3.02 2.04 2.97
CA CYS A 21 1.89 1.30 3.52
C CYS A 21 0.87 2.26 4.14
N ILE A 22 -0.37 2.18 3.68
CA ILE A 22 -1.53 2.80 4.34
C ILE A 22 -2.39 1.64 4.83
N THR A 23 -2.30 1.35 6.11
CA THR A 23 -2.95 0.19 6.72
C THR A 23 -3.72 0.58 7.99
N ASN A 24 -4.32 -0.38 8.65
CA ASN A 24 -5.07 -0.12 9.88
C ASN A 24 -4.18 -0.22 11.13
N PRO A 25 -4.61 0.39 12.27
CA PRO A 25 -3.80 0.42 13.49
C PRO A 25 -3.50 -0.96 14.09
N ILE A 26 -4.32 -1.98 13.78
CA ILE A 26 -4.14 -3.33 14.34
C ILE A 26 -2.95 -4.02 13.67
N SER A 27 -2.77 -3.82 12.37
CA SER A 27 -1.76 -4.54 11.57
C SER A 27 -0.53 -3.69 11.20
N ILE A 28 -0.48 -2.42 11.61
CA ILE A 28 0.59 -1.49 11.20
C ILE A 28 1.99 -2.01 11.56
N HIS A 29 2.15 -2.49 12.77
CA HIS A 29 3.42 -3.03 13.26
C HIS A 29 3.83 -4.30 12.51
N ASP A 30 2.92 -5.24 12.34
CA ASP A 30 3.16 -6.50 11.65
C ASP A 30 3.46 -6.29 10.16
N CYS A 31 2.75 -5.37 9.50
CA CYS A 31 3.03 -5.01 8.11
C CYS A 31 4.45 -4.44 7.96
N ALA A 32 4.85 -3.54 8.83
CA ALA A 32 6.20 -2.98 8.82
C ALA A 32 7.25 -4.08 9.00
N ASN A 33 7.04 -4.99 9.93
CA ASN A 33 7.97 -6.10 10.19
C ASN A 33 8.05 -7.10 9.04
N VAL A 34 6.95 -7.40 8.36
CA VAL A 34 6.96 -8.26 7.17
C VAL A 34 7.76 -7.62 6.05
N VAL A 35 7.58 -6.33 5.81
CA VAL A 35 8.34 -5.59 4.78
C VAL A 35 9.83 -5.62 5.09
N LEU A 36 10.22 -5.39 6.36
CA LEU A 36 11.61 -5.50 6.81
C LEU A 36 12.16 -6.93 6.63
N ALA A 37 11.36 -7.94 6.99
CA ALA A 37 11.77 -9.33 6.92
C ALA A 37 12.09 -9.80 5.49
N VAL A 38 11.39 -9.26 4.48
CA VAL A 38 11.69 -9.56 3.07
C VAL A 38 12.86 -8.74 2.51
N GLY A 39 13.41 -7.82 3.28
CA GLY A 39 14.58 -7.02 2.92
C GLY A 39 14.25 -5.64 2.34
N ALA A 40 13.00 -5.24 2.30
CA ALA A 40 12.57 -3.92 1.86
C ALA A 40 12.51 -2.92 3.03
N ARG A 41 12.19 -1.67 2.73
CA ARG A 41 12.08 -0.60 3.72
C ARG A 41 10.63 -0.10 3.81
N PRO A 42 9.94 -0.26 4.94
CA PRO A 42 8.58 0.23 5.10
C PRO A 42 8.55 1.72 5.44
N ILE A 43 7.53 2.42 4.94
CA ILE A 43 7.12 3.71 5.46
C ILE A 43 5.62 3.68 5.71
N MET A 44 5.22 3.90 6.97
CA MET A 44 3.84 3.89 7.43
C MET A 44 3.36 5.33 7.51
N ALA A 45 2.74 5.83 6.46
CA ALA A 45 2.32 7.23 6.37
C ALA A 45 0.89 7.30 5.85
N GLU A 46 0.03 8.04 6.55
CA GLU A 46 -1.39 8.15 6.23
C GLU A 46 -1.94 9.59 6.27
N HIS A 47 -1.10 10.58 6.50
CA HIS A 47 -1.56 11.96 6.51
C HIS A 47 -1.79 12.48 5.08
N PRO A 48 -2.98 13.02 4.77
CA PRO A 48 -3.29 13.45 3.40
C PRO A 48 -2.32 14.46 2.80
N ALA A 49 -1.67 15.28 3.64
CA ALA A 49 -0.74 16.31 3.18
C ALA A 49 0.62 15.75 2.73
N GLU A 50 0.98 14.51 3.10
CA GLU A 50 2.31 13.95 2.79
C GLU A 50 2.29 12.73 1.89
N VAL A 51 1.14 12.02 1.79
CA VAL A 51 1.10 10.71 1.11
C VAL A 51 1.44 10.77 -0.36
N THR A 52 1.16 11.88 -1.04
CA THR A 52 1.50 12.05 -2.45
C THR A 52 3.02 12.01 -2.66
N ASP A 53 3.76 12.78 -1.86
CA ASP A 53 5.22 12.83 -1.95
C ASP A 53 5.85 11.49 -1.58
N ILE A 54 5.32 10.84 -0.54
CA ILE A 54 5.82 9.54 -0.09
C ILE A 54 5.56 8.47 -1.15
N THR A 55 4.36 8.40 -1.69
CA THR A 55 4.05 7.43 -2.76
C THR A 55 4.93 7.65 -3.98
N ALA A 56 5.14 8.90 -4.39
CA ALA A 56 5.97 9.23 -5.55
C ALA A 56 7.41 8.73 -5.41
N SER A 57 7.93 8.63 -4.19
CA SER A 57 9.29 8.14 -3.91
C SER A 57 9.35 6.63 -3.63
N ALA A 58 8.21 5.94 -3.56
CA ALA A 58 8.15 4.53 -3.22
C ALA A 58 8.31 3.61 -4.44
N GLY A 59 8.78 2.39 -4.18
CA GLY A 59 8.83 1.34 -5.19
C GLY A 59 7.54 0.53 -5.30
N ALA A 60 6.69 0.57 -4.26
CA ALA A 60 5.37 -0.05 -4.25
C ALA A 60 4.47 0.62 -3.21
N LEU A 61 3.16 0.48 -3.41
CA LEU A 61 2.14 0.99 -2.49
C LEU A 61 1.28 -0.17 -2.00
N MET A 62 1.07 -0.25 -0.68
CA MET A 62 0.17 -1.23 -0.08
C MET A 62 -0.96 -0.51 0.64
N LEU A 63 -2.19 -0.84 0.28
CA LEU A 63 -3.42 -0.27 0.85
C LEU A 63 -4.26 -1.35 1.53
N ASN A 64 -4.78 -1.06 2.72
CA ASN A 64 -5.64 -1.96 3.47
C ASN A 64 -6.90 -1.21 3.94
N LEU A 65 -8.08 -1.79 3.69
CA LEU A 65 -9.38 -1.16 3.96
C LEU A 65 -9.91 -1.41 5.38
N GLY A 66 -9.09 -1.97 6.29
CA GLY A 66 -9.49 -2.17 7.67
C GLY A 66 -9.53 -0.87 8.47
N ASN A 67 -10.49 -0.74 9.39
CA ASN A 67 -10.62 0.42 10.29
C ASN A 67 -10.50 1.77 9.55
N ILE A 68 -11.35 1.97 8.56
CA ILE A 68 -11.32 3.16 7.69
C ILE A 68 -11.60 4.43 8.50
N THR A 69 -10.83 5.49 8.24
CA THR A 69 -11.08 6.86 8.68
C THR A 69 -11.19 7.77 7.46
N ASP A 70 -11.80 8.94 7.62
CA ASP A 70 -11.90 9.91 6.53
C ASP A 70 -10.53 10.33 6.01
N ALA A 71 -9.57 10.53 6.90
CA ALA A 71 -8.20 10.85 6.52
C ALA A 71 -7.56 9.74 5.69
N ARG A 72 -7.75 8.46 6.06
CA ARG A 72 -7.22 7.34 5.28
C ARG A 72 -7.91 7.17 3.93
N ILE A 73 -9.21 7.41 3.84
CA ILE A 73 -9.93 7.39 2.57
C ILE A 73 -9.30 8.40 1.59
N GLU A 74 -9.12 9.64 2.02
CA GLU A 74 -8.52 10.69 1.20
C GLU A 74 -7.07 10.33 0.84
N SER A 75 -6.29 9.86 1.79
CA SER A 75 -4.90 9.47 1.58
C SER A 75 -4.76 8.31 0.60
N MET A 76 -5.61 7.28 0.71
CA MET A 76 -5.60 6.15 -0.23
C MET A 76 -5.92 6.59 -1.66
N LYS A 77 -6.90 7.49 -1.83
CA LYS A 77 -7.25 8.03 -3.16
C LYS A 77 -6.09 8.81 -3.76
N ARG A 78 -5.46 9.69 -2.98
CA ARG A 78 -4.29 10.47 -3.42
C ARG A 78 -3.13 9.57 -3.79
N SER A 79 -2.79 8.61 -2.94
CA SER A 79 -1.70 7.68 -3.18
C SER A 79 -1.96 6.79 -4.40
N MET A 80 -3.19 6.32 -4.59
CA MET A 80 -3.55 5.52 -5.76
C MET A 80 -3.35 6.32 -7.06
N ARG A 81 -3.81 7.58 -7.12
CA ARG A 81 -3.59 8.45 -8.28
C ARG A 81 -2.10 8.63 -8.56
N THR A 82 -1.33 8.95 -7.53
CA THR A 82 0.13 9.12 -7.66
C THR A 82 0.80 7.85 -8.14
N ALA A 83 0.41 6.70 -7.61
CA ALA A 83 0.95 5.41 -8.02
C ALA A 83 0.67 5.12 -9.50
N MET A 84 -0.55 5.42 -9.97
CA MET A 84 -0.90 5.23 -11.38
C MET A 84 -0.12 6.17 -12.31
N GLU A 85 0.01 7.44 -11.93
CA GLU A 85 0.79 8.43 -12.69
C GLU A 85 2.26 8.05 -12.80
N ASN A 86 2.83 7.44 -11.78
CA ASN A 86 4.25 7.06 -11.71
C ASN A 86 4.51 5.58 -12.02
N LYS A 87 3.48 4.83 -12.42
CA LYS A 87 3.58 3.39 -12.74
C LYS A 87 4.13 2.57 -11.57
N ILE A 88 3.72 2.92 -10.35
CA ILE A 88 4.10 2.24 -9.12
C ILE A 88 3.09 1.09 -8.88
N PRO A 89 3.56 -0.15 -8.67
CA PRO A 89 2.65 -1.27 -8.40
C PRO A 89 1.92 -1.08 -7.07
N VAL A 90 0.64 -1.49 -7.05
CA VAL A 90 -0.24 -1.36 -5.88
C VAL A 90 -0.78 -2.71 -5.48
N LEU A 91 -0.69 -3.03 -4.18
CA LEU A 91 -1.39 -4.13 -3.54
C LEU A 91 -2.55 -3.57 -2.74
N LEU A 92 -3.77 -4.00 -3.03
CA LEU A 92 -4.98 -3.57 -2.33
C LEU A 92 -5.60 -4.75 -1.59
N ASP A 93 -5.65 -4.66 -0.26
CA ASP A 93 -6.34 -5.63 0.59
C ASP A 93 -7.79 -5.20 0.79
N LEU A 94 -8.71 -6.01 0.27
CA LEU A 94 -10.15 -5.74 0.27
C LEU A 94 -10.85 -6.22 1.56
N VAL A 95 -10.18 -6.19 2.68
CA VAL A 95 -10.70 -6.68 3.95
C VAL A 95 -12.05 -6.02 4.29
N GLY A 96 -13.06 -6.85 4.55
CA GLY A 96 -14.38 -6.42 5.01
C GLY A 96 -15.29 -5.79 3.95
N VAL A 97 -14.95 -5.84 2.67
CA VAL A 97 -15.81 -5.26 1.62
C VAL A 97 -17.16 -5.97 1.49
N ALA A 98 -17.23 -7.24 1.88
CA ALA A 98 -18.48 -8.01 1.85
C ALA A 98 -19.43 -7.63 3.00
N CYS A 99 -18.93 -6.94 4.03
CA CYS A 99 -19.69 -6.59 5.24
C CYS A 99 -20.01 -5.09 5.35
N SER A 100 -19.51 -4.26 4.44
CA SER A 100 -19.59 -2.81 4.57
C SER A 100 -19.73 -2.14 3.21
N ASP A 101 -20.83 -1.41 3.02
CA ASP A 101 -21.03 -0.64 1.79
C ASP A 101 -19.97 0.45 1.63
N LEU A 102 -19.56 1.07 2.72
CA LEU A 102 -18.49 2.07 2.70
C LEU A 102 -17.20 1.49 2.12
N ARG A 103 -16.78 0.31 2.59
CA ARG A 103 -15.57 -0.35 2.09
C ARG A 103 -15.72 -0.81 0.65
N LEU A 104 -16.88 -1.33 0.28
CA LEU A 104 -17.16 -1.74 -1.10
C LEU A 104 -17.09 -0.56 -2.05
N ASP A 105 -17.70 0.57 -1.69
CA ASP A 105 -17.69 1.77 -2.50
C ASP A 105 -16.28 2.34 -2.64
N LEU A 106 -15.51 2.37 -1.57
CA LEU A 106 -14.11 2.78 -1.60
C LEU A 106 -13.27 1.85 -2.49
N ALA A 107 -13.47 0.54 -2.37
CA ALA A 107 -12.77 -0.42 -3.22
C ALA A 107 -13.06 -0.18 -4.70
N ARG A 108 -14.31 0.06 -5.05
CA ARG A 108 -14.71 0.38 -6.43
C ARG A 108 -14.08 1.69 -6.92
N GLU A 109 -14.06 2.72 -6.10
CA GLU A 109 -13.39 3.98 -6.44
C GLU A 109 -11.90 3.79 -6.69
N LEU A 110 -11.20 3.11 -5.77
CA LEU A 110 -9.77 2.86 -5.91
C LEU A 110 -9.46 2.05 -7.17
N LEU A 111 -10.23 1.00 -7.43
CA LEU A 111 -10.06 0.19 -8.64
C LEU A 111 -10.37 0.95 -9.93
N SER A 112 -11.26 1.95 -9.87
CA SER A 112 -11.55 2.80 -11.03
C SER A 112 -10.42 3.79 -11.35
N ILE A 113 -9.60 4.15 -10.38
CA ILE A 113 -8.40 4.98 -10.57
C ILE A 113 -7.31 4.17 -11.26
N GLY A 114 -7.17 2.92 -10.87
CA GLY A 114 -6.21 1.98 -11.44
C GLY A 114 -6.78 1.15 -12.59
#